data_393b82c0d1e7045c5eb16bc04860bdfe
#
_entry.id   393b82c0d1e7045c5eb16bc04860bdfe
#
_cell.length_a   1.000
_cell.length_b   1.000
_cell.length_c   1.000
_cell.angle_alpha   90.00
_cell.angle_beta   90.00
_cell.angle_gamma   90.00
#
_symmetry.space_group_name_H-M   'P 1'
#
loop_
_entity.id
_entity.type
_entity.pdbx_description
1 polymer ?
#
loop_
_entity_poly.entity_id
_entity_poly.type
_entity_poly.pdbx_seq_one_letter_code
_entity_poly.pdbx_strand_id
1 'polypeptide(L)' 'MDEIQKLQSLAAEHDVIIKMNTIGCSWLSTISFEDETMVHHYACKNLNDLFSGMIEEIENKYKE' A
#
# COMPACT_ATOMS: atom_id res chain seq x y z
N MET A 1 6.85 -9.53 -13.07
CA MET A 1 7.15 -9.07 -11.71
C MET A 1 5.87 -9.11 -10.90
N ASP A 2 5.90 -9.70 -9.72
CA ASP A 2 4.67 -9.76 -8.94
C ASP A 2 4.41 -8.45 -8.19
N GLU A 3 3.19 -8.33 -7.68
CA GLU A 3 2.74 -7.09 -7.06
C GLU A 3 3.53 -6.73 -5.79
N ILE A 4 3.93 -7.75 -5.02
CA ILE A 4 4.64 -7.46 -3.78
C ILE A 4 6.03 -6.92 -4.05
N GLN A 5 6.71 -7.41 -5.08
CA GLN A 5 8.03 -6.90 -5.45
C GLN A 5 7.94 -5.45 -5.93
N LYS A 6 6.91 -5.15 -6.71
CA LYS A 6 6.68 -3.79 -7.19
C LYS A 6 6.41 -2.85 -6.02
N LEU A 7 5.58 -3.29 -5.09
CA LEU A 7 5.26 -2.50 -3.90
C LEU A 7 6.51 -2.23 -3.06
N GLN A 8 7.32 -3.26 -2.84
CA GLN A 8 8.56 -3.11 -2.08
C GLN A 8 9.54 -2.15 -2.76
N SER A 9 9.63 -2.22 -4.07
CA SER A 9 10.50 -1.32 -4.83
C SER A 9 10.05 0.13 -4.72
N LEU A 10 8.74 0.36 -4.85
CA LEU A 10 8.20 1.70 -4.71
C LEU A 10 8.40 2.26 -3.29
N ALA A 11 8.17 1.43 -2.29
CA ALA A 11 8.33 1.85 -0.91
C ALA A 11 9.80 2.22 -0.62
N ALA A 12 10.73 1.42 -1.11
CA ALA A 12 12.15 1.69 -0.92
C ALA A 12 12.58 2.95 -1.67
N GLU A 13 12.07 3.14 -2.88
CA GLU A 13 12.42 4.31 -3.70
C GLU A 13 11.99 5.62 -3.05
N HIS A 14 10.86 5.62 -2.37
CA HIS A 14 10.28 6.84 -1.79
C HIS A 14 10.34 6.90 -0.26
N ASP A 15 11.03 5.96 0.37
CA ASP A 15 11.12 5.87 1.83
C ASP A 15 9.75 5.80 2.50
N VAL A 16 8.86 5.01 1.93
CA VAL A 16 7.50 4.84 2.43
C VAL A 16 7.45 3.64 3.37
N ILE A 17 6.80 3.80 4.52
CA ILE A 17 6.61 2.72 5.49
C ILE A 17 5.19 2.18 5.33
N ILE A 18 5.08 0.87 5.16
CA ILE A 18 3.79 0.21 4.95
C ILE A 18 3.52 -0.79 6.06
N LYS A 19 2.34 -0.70 6.66
CA LYS A 19 1.88 -1.66 7.65
C LYS A 19 0.53 -2.21 7.21
N MET A 20 0.32 -3.51 7.41
CA MET A 20 -0.92 -4.16 7.04
C MET A 20 -1.43 -4.98 8.22
N ASN A 21 -2.71 -4.83 8.53
CA ASN A 21 -3.37 -5.58 9.59
C ASN A 21 -4.67 -6.15 9.08
N THR A 22 -5.07 -7.29 9.61
CA THR A 22 -6.37 -7.86 9.31
C THR A 22 -7.41 -7.36 10.31
N ILE A 23 -8.60 -7.07 9.81
CA ILE A 23 -9.75 -6.71 10.63
C ILE A 23 -10.91 -7.57 10.15
N GLY A 24 -11.18 -8.68 10.85
CA GLY A 24 -12.18 -9.64 10.39
C GLY A 24 -11.81 -10.20 9.03
N CYS A 25 -12.67 -10.00 8.04
CA CYS A 25 -12.45 -10.46 6.66
C CYS A 25 -11.83 -9.38 5.77
N SER A 26 -11.42 -8.28 6.35
CA SER A 26 -10.90 -7.14 5.60
C SER A 26 -9.45 -6.86 5.98
N TRP A 27 -8.84 -5.95 5.23
CA TRP A 27 -7.47 -5.50 5.48
C TRP A 27 -7.45 -4.02 5.79
N LEU A 28 -6.65 -3.64 6.77
CA LEU A 28 -6.34 -2.24 7.05
C LEU A 28 -4.89 -2.00 6.67
N SER A 29 -4.66 -1.05 5.79
CA SER A 29 -3.33 -0.70 5.33
C SER A 29 -2.99 0.71 5.79
N THR A 30 -1.82 0.87 6.40
CA THR A 30 -1.30 2.17 6.80
C THR A 30 -0.07 2.47 5.95
N ILE A 31 -0.12 3.55 5.20
CA ILE A 31 0.98 3.98 4.35
C ILE A 31 1.51 5.31 4.90
N SER A 32 2.73 5.29 5.40
CA SER A 32 3.35 6.47 6.00
C SER A 32 4.32 7.09 5.02
N PHE A 33 3.98 8.28 4.56
CA PHE A 33 4.84 9.11 3.72
C PHE A 33 5.63 10.07 4.60
N GLU A 34 6.55 10.80 4.01
CA GLU A 34 7.32 11.79 4.75
C GLU A 34 6.45 12.88 5.36
N ASP A 35 5.43 13.33 4.62
CA ASP A 35 4.59 14.46 4.99
C ASP A 35 3.21 14.08 5.50
N GLU A 36 2.81 12.83 5.38
CA GLU A 36 1.47 12.40 5.83
C GLU A 36 1.40 10.90 6.01
N THR A 37 0.37 10.46 6.71
CA THR A 37 0.06 9.04 6.88
C THR A 37 -1.35 8.80 6.37
N MET A 38 -1.51 7.82 5.49
CA MET A 38 -2.80 7.45 4.92
C MET A 38 -3.20 6.08 5.43
N VAL A 39 -4.47 5.95 5.82
CA VAL A 39 -5.03 4.67 6.28
C VAL A 39 -6.16 4.28 5.33
N HIS A 40 -6.06 3.10 4.76
CA HIS A 40 -7.06 2.59 3.83
C HIS A 40 -7.62 1.26 4.30
N HIS A 41 -8.92 1.11 4.17
CA HIS A 41 -9.62 -0.12 4.49
C HIS A 41 -9.98 -0.82 3.19
N TYR A 42 -9.47 -2.03 3.02
CA TYR A 42 -9.71 -2.82 1.81
C TYR A 42 -10.58 -4.03 2.14
N ALA A 43 -11.77 -4.07 1.59
CA ALA A 43 -12.67 -5.20 1.72
C ALA A 43 -12.41 -6.19 0.59
N CYS A 44 -11.21 -6.74 0.54
CA CYS A 44 -10.81 -7.65 -0.55
C CYS A 44 -10.43 -9.02 0.03
N LYS A 45 -10.60 -10.03 -0.81
CA LYS A 45 -10.36 -11.42 -0.41
C LYS A 45 -8.96 -11.91 -0.71
N ASN A 46 -8.22 -11.23 -1.57
CA ASN A 46 -6.87 -11.67 -1.91
C ASN A 46 -5.88 -10.53 -1.76
N LEU A 47 -4.62 -10.92 -1.53
CA LEU A 47 -3.55 -9.97 -1.28
C LEU A 47 -3.13 -9.19 -2.52
N ASN A 48 -3.35 -9.75 -3.70
CA ASN A 48 -2.97 -9.04 -4.92
C ASN A 48 -3.78 -7.76 -5.10
N ASP A 49 -5.08 -7.81 -4.77
CA ASP A 49 -5.92 -6.62 -4.82
C ASP A 49 -5.47 -5.56 -3.82
N LEU A 50 -5.08 -5.99 -2.62
CA LEU A 50 -4.55 -5.11 -1.60
C LEU A 50 -3.25 -4.44 -2.07
N PHE A 51 -2.33 -5.24 -2.59
CA PHE A 51 -1.05 -4.72 -3.08
C PHE A 51 -1.24 -3.76 -4.25
N SER A 52 -2.14 -4.09 -5.18
CA SER A 52 -2.44 -3.21 -6.31
C SER A 52 -3.00 -1.86 -5.85
N GLY A 53 -3.89 -1.89 -4.85
CA GLY A 53 -4.44 -0.67 -4.28
C GLY A 53 -3.38 0.22 -3.64
N MET A 54 -2.46 -0.41 -2.88
CA MET A 54 -1.38 0.35 -2.25
C MET A 54 -0.39 0.91 -3.28
N ILE A 55 -0.07 0.15 -4.31
CA ILE A 55 0.78 0.60 -5.39
C ILE A 55 0.17 1.85 -6.05
N GLU A 56 -1.12 1.79 -6.34
CA GLU A 56 -1.82 2.90 -6.96
C GLU A 56 -1.76 4.15 -6.08
N GLU A 57 -1.94 4.00 -4.76
CA GLU A 57 -1.87 5.13 -3.85
C GLU A 57 -0.48 5.76 -3.84
N ILE A 58 0.57 4.96 -3.83
CA ILE A 58 1.94 5.47 -3.84
C ILE A 58 2.24 6.16 -5.17
N GLU A 59 1.85 5.54 -6.28
CA GLU A 59 2.08 6.11 -7.60
C GLU A 59 1.36 7.44 -7.77
N ASN A 60 0.13 7.54 -7.28
CA ASN A 60 -0.63 8.78 -7.34
C ASN A 60 -0.01 9.88 -6.48
N LYS A 61 0.55 9.52 -5.33
CA LYS A 61 1.21 10.48 -4.44
C LYS A 61 2.40 11.15 -5.12
N TYR A 62 3.16 10.38 -5.88
CA TYR A 62 4.38 10.85 -6.52
C TYR A 62 4.22 11.11 -8.01
N LYS A 63 2.99 11.12 -8.47
CA LYS A 63 2.69 11.42 -9.87
C LYS A 63 2.85 12.92 -10.13
N GLU A 64 3.55 13.21 -11.18
CA GLU A 64 3.74 14.61 -11.60
C GLU A 64 2.67 15.06 -12.57
#